data_b237c68511f46e4f364f9121d5acdf59
#
_entry.id   b237c68511f46e4f364f9121d5acdf59
#
_cell.length_a   1.000
_cell.length_b   1.000
_cell.length_c   1.000
_cell.angle_alpha   90.00
_cell.angle_beta   90.00
_cell.angle_gamma   90.00
#
_symmetry.space_group_name_H-M   'P 1'
#
loop_
_entity.id
_entity.type
_entity.pdbx_description
1 polymer ?
#
loop_
_entity_poly.entity_id
_entity_poly.type
_entity_poly.pdbx_seq_one_letter_code
_entity_poly.pdbx_strand_id
1 'polypeptide(L)'
;MKKTFFSLVVAALAAFHLNAGEINVFAAANVTYAFDELKAEFAKSNPDTKVTVTLGASGALSTQVKNGAPADVFMAANMKFVQDLYDTKFAVTQPVVYAQGALALFTIRDIDLAKGINAVEGLKAIAIANPETAPYGKASIEALKKAGIYDKVEKNVILAKSIGEALSQALSAADVGFIAASAMYDKKMAEYKEGKNFILIDPALYTPIDQGMVILKHGENNPEAKAFYDFIRSDRAKEIFRKFGYVVP
;
A
#
# COMPACT_ATOMS: atom_id res chain seq x y z
N MET A 1 28.90 24.48 71.43
CA MET A 1 27.61 24.25 70.71
C MET A 1 27.92 24.34 69.21
N LYS A 2 28.07 23.18 68.50
CA LYS A 2 28.31 23.12 67.05
C LYS A 2 26.99 22.82 66.38
N LYS A 3 26.51 23.74 65.56
CA LYS A 3 25.30 23.54 64.71
C LYS A 3 25.75 22.96 63.40
N THR A 4 25.41 21.70 63.14
CA THR A 4 25.59 20.98 61.86
C THR A 4 24.40 21.34 60.95
N PHE A 5 24.69 22.05 59.87
CA PHE A 5 23.74 22.27 58.77
C PHE A 5 23.66 21.02 57.89
N PHE A 6 22.51 20.40 57.83
CA PHE A 6 22.23 19.29 56.96
C PHE A 6 21.60 19.86 55.66
N SER A 7 22.43 19.90 54.60
CA SER A 7 21.93 20.33 53.28
C SER A 7 21.21 19.17 52.61
N LEU A 8 19.89 19.32 52.44
CA LEU A 8 19.03 18.42 51.71
C LEU A 8 19.16 18.74 50.21
N VAL A 9 19.90 17.94 49.46
CA VAL A 9 19.90 18.00 47.99
C VAL A 9 18.67 17.25 47.48
N VAL A 10 17.65 18.00 47.11
CA VAL A 10 16.48 17.45 46.37
C VAL A 10 16.90 17.30 44.91
N ALA A 11 17.23 16.09 44.48
CA ALA A 11 17.38 15.73 43.06
C ALA A 11 15.99 15.69 42.44
N ALA A 12 15.63 16.72 41.70
CA ALA A 12 14.46 16.73 40.85
C ALA A 12 14.71 15.78 39.66
N LEU A 13 14.24 14.54 39.78
CA LEU A 13 14.06 13.65 38.63
C LEU A 13 12.98 14.28 37.73
N ALA A 14 13.40 14.99 36.68
CA ALA A 14 12.52 15.34 35.60
C ALA A 14 12.08 14.03 34.92
N ALA A 15 10.91 13.54 35.28
CA ALA A 15 10.24 12.49 34.53
C ALA A 15 9.93 13.08 33.14
N PHE A 16 10.78 12.76 32.17
CA PHE A 16 10.40 12.89 30.77
C PHE A 16 9.19 11.97 30.56
N HIS A 17 8.00 12.55 30.54
CA HIS A 17 6.85 11.88 29.98
C HIS A 17 7.14 11.72 28.50
N LEU A 18 7.66 10.55 28.13
CA LEU A 18 7.61 10.09 26.75
C LEU A 18 6.12 9.98 26.42
N ASN A 19 5.55 11.03 25.86
CA ASN A 19 4.25 10.92 25.24
C ASN A 19 4.41 9.92 24.11
N ALA A 20 3.75 8.75 24.23
CA ALA A 20 3.65 7.79 23.14
C ALA A 20 3.12 8.53 21.91
N GLY A 21 3.93 8.62 20.86
CA GLY A 21 3.54 9.26 19.62
C GLY A 21 2.49 8.40 18.90
N GLU A 22 1.60 9.03 18.17
CA GLU A 22 0.65 8.31 17.30
C GLU A 22 0.73 8.87 15.88
N ILE A 23 0.69 7.98 14.90
CA ILE A 23 0.56 8.33 13.49
C ILE A 23 -0.56 7.57 12.82
N ASN A 24 -1.30 8.26 11.97
CA ASN A 24 -2.34 7.71 11.12
C ASN A 24 -1.84 7.65 9.68
N VAL A 25 -1.59 6.47 9.18
CA VAL A 25 -1.13 6.22 7.82
C VAL A 25 -2.31 5.82 6.94
N PHE A 26 -2.58 6.57 5.88
CA PHE A 26 -3.48 6.13 4.83
C PHE A 26 -2.66 5.47 3.73
N ALA A 27 -2.92 4.19 3.44
CA ALA A 27 -2.11 3.42 2.51
C ALA A 27 -2.94 2.66 1.49
N ALA A 28 -2.48 2.61 0.26
CA ALA A 28 -3.09 1.83 -0.79
C ALA A 28 -3.12 0.34 -0.41
N ALA A 29 -4.23 -0.34 -0.68
CA ALA A 29 -4.50 -1.70 -0.21
C ALA A 29 -3.47 -2.76 -0.66
N ASN A 30 -2.69 -2.49 -1.71
CA ASN A 30 -1.63 -3.40 -2.15
C ASN A 30 -0.49 -3.55 -1.13
N VAL A 31 -0.25 -2.54 -0.26
CA VAL A 31 0.83 -2.63 0.73
C VAL A 31 0.45 -3.44 1.98
N THR A 32 -0.79 -3.89 2.09
CA THR A 32 -1.32 -4.67 3.23
C THR A 32 -0.35 -5.78 3.66
N TYR A 33 0.20 -6.50 2.69
CA TYR A 33 1.02 -7.69 2.93
C TYR A 33 2.42 -7.36 3.48
N ALA A 34 3.00 -6.23 3.07
CA ALA A 34 4.28 -5.74 3.56
C ALA A 34 4.13 -4.90 4.85
N PHE A 35 2.93 -4.34 5.11
CA PHE A 35 2.77 -3.30 6.12
C PHE A 35 3.03 -3.78 7.54
N ASP A 36 2.62 -5.00 7.88
CA ASP A 36 2.86 -5.56 9.22
C ASP A 36 4.37 -5.71 9.50
N GLU A 37 5.15 -6.14 8.50
CA GLU A 37 6.61 -6.26 8.64
C GLU A 37 7.28 -4.88 8.71
N LEU A 38 6.83 -3.93 7.88
CA LEU A 38 7.28 -2.53 7.94
C LEU A 38 7.00 -1.90 9.31
N LYS A 39 5.79 -2.09 9.84
CA LYS A 39 5.41 -1.60 11.16
C LYS A 39 6.26 -2.22 12.27
N ALA A 40 6.47 -3.54 12.22
CA ALA A 40 7.29 -4.25 13.20
C ALA A 40 8.75 -3.80 13.15
N GLU A 41 9.29 -3.52 11.97
CA GLU A 41 10.65 -3.02 11.82
C GLU A 41 10.78 -1.58 12.31
N PHE A 42 9.83 -0.70 11.97
CA PHE A 42 9.79 0.68 12.46
C PHE A 42 9.76 0.75 13.99
N ALA A 43 8.97 -0.12 14.63
CA ALA A 43 8.84 -0.17 16.08
C ALA A 43 10.16 -0.51 16.81
N LYS A 44 11.14 -1.13 16.16
CA LYS A 44 12.45 -1.42 16.79
C LYS A 44 13.21 -0.15 17.17
N SER A 45 13.09 0.90 16.37
CA SER A 45 13.71 2.20 16.62
C SER A 45 12.75 3.23 17.22
N ASN A 46 11.45 2.96 17.17
CA ASN A 46 10.39 3.85 17.64
C ASN A 46 9.36 3.06 18.47
N PRO A 47 9.78 2.44 19.60
CA PRO A 47 8.95 1.49 20.36
C PRO A 47 7.71 2.13 20.97
N ASP A 48 7.76 3.44 21.25
CA ASP A 48 6.68 4.18 21.87
C ASP A 48 5.71 4.79 20.84
N THR A 49 5.95 4.59 19.53
CA THR A 49 5.10 5.13 18.47
C THR A 49 4.00 4.14 18.08
N LYS A 50 2.75 4.55 18.26
CA LYS A 50 1.59 3.79 17.78
C LYS A 50 1.32 4.12 16.30
N VAL A 51 1.48 3.13 15.43
CA VAL A 51 1.15 3.26 14.00
C VAL A 51 -0.23 2.67 13.72
N THR A 52 -1.18 3.51 13.33
CA THR A 52 -2.50 3.13 12.85
C THR A 52 -2.55 3.23 11.33
N VAL A 53 -3.08 2.22 10.63
CA VAL A 53 -3.19 2.22 9.17
C VAL A 53 -4.64 2.09 8.72
N THR A 54 -5.01 2.93 7.74
CA THR A 54 -6.27 2.79 6.98
C THR A 54 -5.93 2.37 5.56
N LEU A 55 -6.42 1.20 5.16
CA LEU A 55 -6.14 0.60 3.86
C LEU A 55 -7.33 0.80 2.91
N GLY A 56 -7.04 1.18 1.66
CA GLY A 56 -8.10 1.39 0.68
C GLY A 56 -7.58 1.66 -0.74
N ALA A 57 -8.49 1.98 -1.66
CA ALA A 57 -8.08 2.48 -2.97
C ALA A 57 -7.50 3.88 -2.84
N SER A 58 -6.41 4.17 -3.56
CA SER A 58 -5.69 5.45 -3.46
C SER A 58 -6.57 6.66 -3.69
N GLY A 59 -7.48 6.62 -4.68
CA GLY A 59 -8.41 7.72 -4.97
C GLY A 59 -9.45 7.92 -3.87
N ALA A 60 -9.96 6.83 -3.29
CA ALA A 60 -10.92 6.92 -2.18
C ALA A 60 -10.27 7.53 -0.94
N LEU A 61 -9.04 7.11 -0.61
CA LEU A 61 -8.27 7.67 0.50
C LEU A 61 -7.90 9.14 0.26
N SER A 62 -7.47 9.50 -0.96
CA SER A 62 -7.20 10.88 -1.35
C SER A 62 -8.44 11.78 -1.16
N THR A 63 -9.63 11.28 -1.53
CA THR A 63 -10.90 11.98 -1.30
C THR A 63 -11.18 12.16 0.19
N GLN A 64 -10.93 11.15 1.03
CA GLN A 64 -11.09 11.26 2.47
C GLN A 64 -10.15 12.32 3.07
N VAL A 65 -8.89 12.38 2.62
CA VAL A 65 -7.94 13.44 3.03
C VAL A 65 -8.48 14.83 2.69
N LYS A 66 -8.96 15.02 1.45
CA LYS A 66 -9.55 16.30 1.02
C LYS A 66 -10.80 16.68 1.81
N ASN A 67 -11.51 15.69 2.34
CA ASN A 67 -12.69 15.88 3.20
C ASN A 67 -12.33 16.00 4.70
N GLY A 68 -11.03 16.15 5.02
CA GLY A 68 -10.58 16.44 6.40
C GLY A 68 -10.30 15.22 7.26
N ALA A 69 -10.16 14.02 6.68
CA ALA A 69 -9.74 12.86 7.46
C ALA A 69 -8.34 13.09 8.09
N PRO A 70 -8.14 12.75 9.38
CA PRO A 70 -6.93 13.04 10.12
C PRO A 70 -5.82 12.02 9.82
N ALA A 71 -5.26 12.06 8.62
CA ALA A 71 -4.14 11.24 8.20
C ALA A 71 -2.84 12.05 8.21
N ASP A 72 -1.75 11.46 8.72
CA ASP A 72 -0.43 12.09 8.80
C ASP A 72 0.41 11.78 7.57
N VAL A 73 0.37 10.54 7.09
CA VAL A 73 1.14 10.07 5.93
C VAL A 73 0.18 9.41 4.94
N PHE A 74 0.38 9.70 3.65
CA PHE A 74 -0.36 9.05 2.58
C PHE A 74 0.59 8.30 1.65
N MET A 75 0.32 7.00 1.47
CA MET A 75 1.04 6.06 0.61
C MET A 75 0.10 5.58 -0.50
N ALA A 76 0.21 6.16 -1.68
CA ALA A 76 -0.63 5.84 -2.84
C ALA A 76 0.02 4.78 -3.74
N ALA A 77 -0.78 4.04 -4.49
CA ALA A 77 -0.31 3.12 -5.52
C ALA A 77 -0.02 3.80 -6.87
N ASN A 78 0.01 5.13 -6.93
CA ASN A 78 0.56 5.89 -8.05
C ASN A 78 0.97 7.31 -7.63
N MET A 79 1.76 7.97 -8.50
CA MET A 79 2.22 9.34 -8.27
C MET A 79 1.12 10.39 -8.43
N LYS A 80 0.08 10.12 -9.24
CA LYS A 80 -0.99 11.09 -9.54
C LYS A 80 -1.68 11.60 -8.26
N PHE A 81 -2.07 10.69 -7.35
CA PHE A 81 -2.83 11.09 -6.16
C PHE A 81 -1.98 11.85 -5.14
N VAL A 82 -0.70 11.49 -4.97
CA VAL A 82 0.18 12.23 -4.07
C VAL A 82 0.55 13.60 -4.65
N GLN A 83 0.73 13.69 -5.98
CA GLN A 83 0.98 14.96 -6.67
C GLN A 83 -0.21 15.89 -6.54
N ASP A 84 -1.42 15.40 -6.78
CA ASP A 84 -2.65 16.16 -6.64
C ASP A 84 -2.86 16.71 -5.21
N LEU A 85 -2.55 15.91 -4.16
CA LEU A 85 -2.60 16.39 -2.78
C LEU A 85 -1.53 17.44 -2.49
N TYR A 86 -0.34 17.32 -3.08
CA TYR A 86 0.72 18.31 -2.94
C TYR A 86 0.35 19.64 -3.64
N ASP A 87 -0.12 19.57 -4.89
CA ASP A 87 -0.49 20.75 -5.68
C ASP A 87 -1.67 21.50 -5.05
N THR A 88 -2.60 20.77 -4.45
CA THR A 88 -3.77 21.33 -3.76
C THR A 88 -3.53 21.66 -2.28
N LYS A 89 -2.26 21.60 -1.80
CA LYS A 89 -1.81 21.97 -0.45
C LYS A 89 -2.37 21.12 0.70
N PHE A 90 -2.82 19.91 0.41
CA PHE A 90 -3.15 18.90 1.42
C PHE A 90 -1.91 18.10 1.88
N ALA A 91 -0.81 18.15 1.13
CA ALA A 91 0.48 17.59 1.51
C ALA A 91 1.55 18.67 1.65
N VAL A 92 2.52 18.45 2.54
CA VAL A 92 3.59 19.40 2.86
C VAL A 92 4.95 18.98 2.30
N THR A 93 5.14 17.70 1.99
CA THR A 93 6.36 17.21 1.33
C THR A 93 6.12 17.00 -0.16
N GLN A 94 7.17 17.17 -0.96
CA GLN A 94 7.13 16.76 -2.35
C GLN A 94 6.87 15.24 -2.45
N PRO A 95 6.09 14.78 -3.44
CA PRO A 95 5.89 13.37 -3.69
C PRO A 95 7.19 12.63 -4.01
N VAL A 96 7.37 11.47 -3.39
CA VAL A 96 8.51 10.59 -3.67
C VAL A 96 8.01 9.19 -4.04
N VAL A 97 8.70 8.53 -4.96
CA VAL A 97 8.48 7.11 -5.25
C VAL A 97 9.17 6.30 -4.16
N TYR A 98 8.42 5.41 -3.49
CA TYR A 98 8.99 4.51 -2.48
C TYR A 98 9.13 3.06 -2.98
N ALA A 99 8.30 2.65 -3.95
CA ALA A 99 8.33 1.33 -4.56
C ALA A 99 7.60 1.34 -5.91
N GLN A 100 7.79 0.29 -6.71
CA GLN A 100 7.01 0.01 -7.92
C GLN A 100 6.36 -1.36 -7.76
N GLY A 101 5.05 -1.42 -7.96
CA GLY A 101 4.27 -2.64 -7.84
C GLY A 101 4.16 -3.40 -9.16
N ALA A 102 3.82 -4.70 -9.07
CA ALA A 102 3.55 -5.55 -10.22
C ALA A 102 2.11 -6.07 -10.21
N LEU A 103 1.53 -6.22 -11.40
CA LEU A 103 0.18 -6.78 -11.61
C LEU A 103 0.28 -8.28 -11.81
N ALA A 104 -0.61 -9.04 -11.18
CA ALA A 104 -0.76 -10.48 -11.38
C ALA A 104 -2.22 -10.83 -11.74
N LEU A 105 -2.40 -11.91 -12.48
CA LEU A 105 -3.67 -12.59 -12.70
C LEU A 105 -3.71 -13.81 -11.77
N PHE A 106 -4.76 -13.93 -10.97
CA PHE A 106 -4.90 -14.97 -9.95
C PHE A 106 -6.23 -15.73 -10.09
N THR A 107 -6.18 -17.03 -9.82
CA THR A 107 -7.37 -17.91 -9.79
C THR A 107 -7.20 -19.06 -8.79
N ILE A 108 -8.34 -19.51 -8.23
CA ILE A 108 -8.46 -20.79 -7.51
C ILE A 108 -9.17 -21.85 -8.37
N ARG A 109 -9.56 -21.48 -9.58
CA ARG A 109 -10.26 -22.39 -10.53
C ARG A 109 -9.26 -23.11 -11.41
N ASP A 110 -9.74 -24.17 -12.07
CA ASP A 110 -8.97 -24.88 -13.09
C ASP A 110 -9.01 -24.10 -14.41
N ILE A 111 -8.11 -23.14 -14.53
CA ILE A 111 -7.97 -22.24 -15.68
C ILE A 111 -6.53 -22.33 -16.19
N ASP A 112 -6.39 -22.52 -17.50
CA ASP A 112 -5.09 -22.60 -18.16
C ASP A 112 -4.41 -21.22 -18.22
N LEU A 113 -3.58 -20.92 -17.22
CA LEU A 113 -2.81 -19.67 -17.14
C LEU A 113 -1.61 -19.62 -18.11
N ALA A 114 -1.26 -20.72 -18.78
CA ALA A 114 -0.20 -20.71 -19.79
C ALA A 114 -0.54 -19.81 -21.00
N LYS A 115 -1.83 -19.48 -21.18
CA LYS A 115 -2.31 -18.49 -22.16
C LYS A 115 -1.97 -17.04 -21.80
N GLY A 116 -1.31 -16.79 -20.67
CA GLY A 116 -1.02 -15.44 -20.19
C GLY A 116 -2.30 -14.66 -19.92
N ILE A 117 -2.31 -13.37 -20.26
CA ILE A 117 -3.48 -12.52 -20.07
C ILE A 117 -4.71 -12.98 -20.87
N ASN A 118 -4.50 -13.72 -21.98
CA ASN A 118 -5.59 -14.27 -22.79
C ASN A 118 -6.38 -15.37 -22.07
N ALA A 119 -5.90 -15.89 -20.95
CA ALA A 119 -6.64 -16.84 -20.11
C ALA A 119 -7.99 -16.31 -19.63
N VAL A 120 -8.19 -14.98 -19.66
CA VAL A 120 -9.47 -14.36 -19.27
C VAL A 120 -10.56 -14.43 -20.35
N GLU A 121 -10.21 -14.78 -21.61
CA GLU A 121 -11.20 -14.87 -22.68
C GLU A 121 -12.20 -16.01 -22.41
N GLY A 122 -13.49 -15.69 -22.54
CA GLY A 122 -14.58 -16.66 -22.30
C GLY A 122 -14.97 -16.85 -20.83
N LEU A 123 -14.25 -16.25 -19.87
CA LEU A 123 -14.64 -16.27 -18.45
C LEU A 123 -15.83 -15.34 -18.21
N LYS A 124 -16.62 -15.66 -17.16
CA LYS A 124 -17.86 -14.95 -16.85
C LYS A 124 -17.72 -13.93 -15.72
N ALA A 125 -16.66 -14.03 -14.91
CA ALA A 125 -16.47 -13.21 -13.72
C ALA A 125 -14.98 -12.87 -13.55
N ILE A 126 -14.60 -11.65 -13.96
CA ILE A 126 -13.22 -11.15 -13.91
C ILE A 126 -13.17 -10.00 -12.90
N ALA A 127 -12.61 -10.24 -11.72
CA ALA A 127 -12.50 -9.24 -10.68
C ALA A 127 -11.38 -8.25 -10.99
N ILE A 128 -11.71 -6.96 -11.05
CA ILE A 128 -10.76 -5.85 -11.27
C ILE A 128 -11.09 -4.75 -10.27
N ALA A 129 -10.09 -4.16 -9.63
CA ALA A 129 -10.31 -2.98 -8.81
C ALA A 129 -10.85 -1.81 -9.67
N ASN A 130 -11.72 -0.97 -9.11
CA ASN A 130 -12.30 0.14 -9.86
C ASN A 130 -11.20 1.06 -10.44
N PRO A 131 -11.07 1.18 -11.77
CA PRO A 131 -9.99 1.91 -12.42
C PRO A 131 -10.02 3.42 -12.15
N GLU A 132 -11.17 3.98 -11.76
CA GLU A 132 -11.30 5.40 -11.43
C GLU A 132 -10.56 5.75 -10.12
N THR A 133 -10.51 4.82 -9.17
CA THR A 133 -10.00 5.06 -7.82
C THR A 133 -8.79 4.21 -7.47
N ALA A 134 -8.55 3.11 -8.18
CA ALA A 134 -7.50 2.15 -7.88
C ALA A 134 -6.47 2.04 -9.03
N PRO A 135 -5.19 2.43 -8.80
CA PRO A 135 -4.15 2.37 -9.83
C PRO A 135 -3.95 0.97 -10.43
N TYR A 136 -4.05 -0.08 -9.63
CA TYR A 136 -4.00 -1.46 -10.14
C TYR A 136 -5.17 -1.80 -11.05
N GLY A 137 -6.37 -1.27 -10.77
CA GLY A 137 -7.52 -1.42 -11.66
C GLY A 137 -7.29 -0.73 -13.02
N LYS A 138 -6.71 0.48 -13.00
CA LYS A 138 -6.30 1.18 -14.21
C LYS A 138 -5.29 0.35 -15.00
N ALA A 139 -4.25 -0.17 -14.34
CA ALA A 139 -3.23 -1.04 -14.96
C ALA A 139 -3.85 -2.31 -15.57
N SER A 140 -4.84 -2.92 -14.91
CA SER A 140 -5.57 -4.09 -15.43
C SER A 140 -6.31 -3.77 -16.73
N ILE A 141 -7.04 -2.65 -16.78
CA ILE A 141 -7.74 -2.21 -17.99
C ILE A 141 -6.74 -1.86 -19.11
N GLU A 142 -5.63 -1.20 -18.79
CA GLU A 142 -4.56 -0.90 -19.75
C GLU A 142 -3.99 -2.19 -20.34
N ALA A 143 -3.71 -3.20 -19.50
CA ALA A 143 -3.18 -4.48 -19.93
C ALA A 143 -4.14 -5.21 -20.87
N LEU A 144 -5.42 -5.28 -20.52
CA LEU A 144 -6.47 -5.90 -21.37
C LEU A 144 -6.62 -5.17 -22.70
N LYS A 145 -6.56 -3.83 -22.72
CA LYS A 145 -6.64 -3.03 -23.94
C LYS A 145 -5.42 -3.22 -24.82
N LYS A 146 -4.21 -3.18 -24.27
CA LYS A 146 -2.97 -3.40 -25.03
C LYS A 146 -2.86 -4.84 -25.57
N ALA A 147 -3.42 -5.82 -24.86
CA ALA A 147 -3.54 -7.20 -25.34
C ALA A 147 -4.65 -7.37 -26.42
N GLY A 148 -5.46 -6.34 -26.68
CA GLY A 148 -6.55 -6.39 -27.67
C GLY A 148 -7.74 -7.27 -27.31
N ILE A 149 -7.93 -7.55 -26.01
CA ILE A 149 -8.99 -8.44 -25.53
C ILE A 149 -10.05 -7.75 -24.66
N TYR A 150 -9.87 -6.46 -24.34
CA TYR A 150 -10.77 -5.73 -23.43
C TYR A 150 -12.22 -5.79 -23.90
N ASP A 151 -12.50 -5.47 -25.17
CA ASP A 151 -13.86 -5.41 -25.72
C ASP A 151 -14.58 -6.77 -25.69
N LYS A 152 -13.81 -7.89 -25.68
CA LYS A 152 -14.38 -9.24 -25.57
C LYS A 152 -14.81 -9.57 -24.15
N VAL A 153 -14.18 -8.97 -23.14
CA VAL A 153 -14.33 -9.37 -21.73
C VAL A 153 -14.95 -8.28 -20.84
N GLU A 154 -15.10 -7.05 -21.31
CA GLU A 154 -15.57 -5.91 -20.50
C GLU A 154 -16.91 -6.17 -19.79
N LYS A 155 -17.83 -6.90 -20.45
CA LYS A 155 -19.14 -7.25 -19.90
C LYS A 155 -19.08 -8.22 -18.72
N ASN A 156 -17.94 -8.91 -18.57
CA ASN A 156 -17.68 -9.91 -17.55
C ASN A 156 -16.79 -9.36 -16.43
N VAL A 157 -16.42 -8.08 -16.51
CA VAL A 157 -15.64 -7.40 -15.48
C VAL A 157 -16.52 -7.07 -14.28
N ILE A 158 -16.08 -7.47 -13.10
CA ILE A 158 -16.69 -7.14 -11.82
C ILE A 158 -15.76 -6.14 -11.12
N LEU A 159 -16.30 -4.94 -10.86
CA LEU A 159 -15.52 -3.88 -10.21
C LEU A 159 -15.53 -4.05 -8.69
N ALA A 160 -14.34 -4.23 -8.14
CA ALA A 160 -14.07 -4.22 -6.70
C ALA A 160 -13.70 -2.80 -6.22
N LYS A 161 -14.02 -2.47 -4.96
CA LYS A 161 -13.70 -1.16 -4.36
C LYS A 161 -12.20 -0.90 -4.21
N SER A 162 -11.39 -1.98 -4.09
CA SER A 162 -9.94 -1.93 -3.94
C SER A 162 -9.28 -3.16 -4.53
N ILE A 163 -7.94 -3.14 -4.67
CA ILE A 163 -7.19 -4.30 -5.14
C ILE A 163 -7.23 -5.47 -4.13
N GLY A 164 -7.37 -5.19 -2.83
CA GLY A 164 -7.58 -6.23 -1.82
C GLY A 164 -8.95 -6.89 -1.95
N GLU A 165 -10.01 -6.14 -2.28
CA GLU A 165 -11.34 -6.71 -2.55
C GLU A 165 -11.35 -7.52 -3.85
N ALA A 166 -10.60 -7.11 -4.89
CA ALA A 166 -10.46 -7.91 -6.11
C ALA A 166 -9.86 -9.30 -5.81
N LEU A 167 -8.85 -9.38 -4.94
CA LEU A 167 -8.33 -10.66 -4.46
C LEU A 167 -9.40 -11.44 -3.69
N SER A 168 -10.15 -10.81 -2.79
CA SER A 168 -11.21 -11.49 -2.04
C SER A 168 -12.29 -12.07 -2.95
N GLN A 169 -12.65 -11.37 -4.01
CA GLN A 169 -13.59 -11.86 -5.02
C GLN A 169 -12.99 -13.04 -5.80
N ALA A 170 -11.71 -13.00 -6.17
CA ALA A 170 -11.03 -14.10 -6.85
C ALA A 170 -10.89 -15.36 -5.98
N LEU A 171 -10.75 -15.18 -4.66
CA LEU A 171 -10.72 -16.28 -3.69
C LEU A 171 -12.10 -16.89 -3.41
N SER A 172 -13.20 -16.28 -3.85
CA SER A 172 -14.55 -16.73 -3.50
C SER A 172 -15.46 -16.91 -4.72
N ALA A 173 -15.76 -15.86 -5.45
CA ALA A 173 -16.85 -15.80 -6.41
C ALA A 173 -16.41 -15.63 -7.87
N ALA A 174 -15.32 -14.91 -8.12
CA ALA A 174 -14.85 -14.66 -9.48
C ALA A 174 -14.12 -15.87 -10.07
N ASP A 175 -14.07 -15.94 -11.40
CA ASP A 175 -13.27 -16.95 -12.10
C ASP A 175 -11.78 -16.62 -11.96
N VAL A 176 -11.43 -15.34 -12.13
CA VAL A 176 -10.08 -14.79 -11.95
C VAL A 176 -10.14 -13.42 -11.32
N GLY A 177 -9.02 -12.96 -10.78
CA GLY A 177 -8.84 -11.57 -10.35
C GLY A 177 -7.51 -11.00 -10.82
N PHE A 178 -7.54 -9.74 -11.27
CA PHE A 178 -6.32 -8.95 -11.38
C PHE A 178 -5.98 -8.41 -10.00
N ILE A 179 -4.80 -8.75 -9.51
CA ILE A 179 -4.37 -8.49 -8.13
C ILE A 179 -2.99 -7.83 -8.08
N ALA A 180 -2.63 -7.29 -6.92
CA ALA A 180 -1.24 -6.91 -6.68
C ALA A 180 -0.40 -8.17 -6.48
N ALA A 181 0.72 -8.29 -7.20
CA ALA A 181 1.62 -9.43 -7.08
C ALA A 181 2.15 -9.61 -5.64
N SER A 182 2.25 -8.51 -4.87
CA SER A 182 2.66 -8.53 -3.46
C SER A 182 1.82 -9.46 -2.58
N ALA A 183 0.56 -9.70 -2.94
CA ALA A 183 -0.30 -10.65 -2.24
C ALA A 183 0.27 -12.07 -2.26
N MET A 184 0.92 -12.49 -3.33
CA MET A 184 1.46 -13.84 -3.47
C MET A 184 2.66 -14.12 -2.58
N TYR A 185 3.24 -13.10 -1.96
CA TYR A 185 4.35 -13.22 -1.00
C TYR A 185 3.86 -13.31 0.46
N ASP A 186 2.54 -13.17 0.71
CA ASP A 186 1.97 -13.41 2.04
C ASP A 186 1.97 -14.89 2.37
N LYS A 187 2.28 -15.23 3.62
CA LYS A 187 2.28 -16.62 4.11
C LYS A 187 0.91 -17.31 3.94
N LYS A 188 -0.18 -16.57 4.01
CA LYS A 188 -1.55 -17.08 3.81
C LYS A 188 -1.81 -17.49 2.37
N MET A 189 -1.01 -17.00 1.42
CA MET A 189 -1.11 -17.33 -0.01
C MET A 189 -0.10 -18.39 -0.44
N ALA A 190 0.69 -18.95 0.48
CA ALA A 190 1.79 -19.88 0.18
C ALA A 190 1.35 -21.20 -0.49
N GLU A 191 0.08 -21.58 -0.41
CA GLU A 191 -0.48 -22.73 -1.10
C GLU A 191 -0.63 -22.51 -2.62
N TYR A 192 -0.80 -21.25 -3.05
CA TYR A 192 -0.99 -20.88 -4.44
C TYR A 192 0.35 -20.78 -5.17
N LYS A 193 0.45 -21.40 -6.35
CA LYS A 193 1.70 -21.55 -7.09
C LYS A 193 1.66 -20.79 -8.41
N GLU A 194 2.79 -20.18 -8.73
CA GLU A 194 2.99 -19.54 -10.03
C GLU A 194 2.84 -20.55 -11.16
N GLY A 195 2.27 -20.11 -12.28
CA GLY A 195 1.93 -20.96 -13.41
C GLY A 195 0.66 -21.81 -13.24
N LYS A 196 0.25 -22.08 -11.98
CA LYS A 196 -0.99 -22.82 -11.67
C LYS A 196 -2.11 -21.93 -11.18
N ASN A 197 -1.84 -21.11 -10.19
CA ASN A 197 -2.83 -20.28 -9.54
C ASN A 197 -2.67 -18.78 -9.86
N PHE A 198 -1.49 -18.38 -10.23
CA PHE A 198 -1.24 -17.00 -10.67
C PHE A 198 -0.12 -16.94 -11.70
N ILE A 199 -0.14 -15.84 -12.45
CA ILE A 199 0.95 -15.41 -13.34
C ILE A 199 1.16 -13.91 -13.15
N LEU A 200 2.39 -13.47 -13.33
CA LEU A 200 2.66 -12.04 -13.46
C LEU A 200 2.23 -11.56 -14.84
N ILE A 201 1.60 -10.41 -14.90
CA ILE A 201 1.25 -9.76 -16.17
C ILE A 201 2.49 -9.03 -16.71
N ASP A 202 2.77 -9.20 -17.99
CA ASP A 202 3.88 -8.52 -18.66
C ASP A 202 3.81 -7.00 -18.39
N PRO A 203 4.84 -6.43 -17.76
CA PRO A 203 4.88 -5.00 -17.45
C PRO A 203 4.83 -4.09 -18.70
N ALA A 204 5.13 -4.61 -19.90
CA ALA A 204 4.96 -3.89 -21.16
C ALA A 204 3.48 -3.60 -21.47
N LEU A 205 2.53 -4.33 -20.87
CA LEU A 205 1.10 -4.19 -21.12
C LEU A 205 0.43 -3.07 -20.31
N TYR A 206 1.09 -2.45 -19.34
CA TYR A 206 0.50 -1.38 -18.53
C TYR A 206 1.53 -0.32 -18.15
N THR A 207 1.05 0.85 -17.74
CA THR A 207 1.91 1.90 -17.20
C THR A 207 2.52 1.45 -15.87
N PRO A 208 3.84 1.65 -15.63
CA PRO A 208 4.47 1.31 -14.35
C PRO A 208 3.69 1.80 -13.15
N ILE A 209 3.53 0.93 -12.15
CA ILE A 209 2.76 1.24 -10.94
C ILE A 209 3.71 1.84 -9.90
N ASP A 210 4.22 3.05 -10.19
CA ASP A 210 5.09 3.81 -9.28
C ASP A 210 4.30 4.29 -8.08
N GLN A 211 4.64 3.80 -6.90
CA GLN A 211 3.92 4.10 -5.68
C GLN A 211 4.51 5.33 -5.00
N GLY A 212 3.67 6.31 -4.76
CA GLY A 212 4.05 7.59 -4.21
C GLY A 212 3.71 7.77 -2.75
N MET A 213 4.50 8.58 -2.03
CA MET A 213 4.29 8.91 -0.62
C MET A 213 4.48 10.40 -0.37
N VAL A 214 3.68 10.93 0.57
CA VAL A 214 3.77 12.30 1.09
C VAL A 214 3.44 12.35 2.58
N ILE A 215 3.97 13.36 3.29
CA ILE A 215 3.44 13.81 4.58
C ILE A 215 2.29 14.77 4.28
N LEU A 216 1.17 14.54 4.92
CA LEU A 216 -0.02 15.38 4.78
C LEU A 216 0.03 16.60 5.72
N LYS A 217 -0.83 17.58 5.46
CA LYS A 217 -0.92 18.79 6.28
C LYS A 217 -1.23 18.50 7.75
N HIS A 218 -2.03 17.46 8.03
CA HIS A 218 -2.31 17.01 9.40
C HIS A 218 -1.03 16.57 10.13
N GLY A 219 -0.12 15.85 9.44
CA GLY A 219 1.14 15.34 10.01
C GLY A 219 2.30 16.32 9.97
N GLU A 220 2.13 17.59 9.52
CA GLU A 220 3.21 18.56 9.30
C GLU A 220 4.11 18.77 10.53
N ASN A 221 3.51 18.84 11.72
CA ASN A 221 4.21 19.06 12.98
C ASN A 221 4.31 17.79 13.83
N ASN A 222 3.99 16.61 13.27
CA ASN A 222 4.10 15.33 13.94
C ASN A 222 5.49 14.71 13.68
N PRO A 223 6.41 14.69 14.67
CA PRO A 223 7.75 14.12 14.48
C PRO A 223 7.72 12.64 14.12
N GLU A 224 6.71 11.90 14.59
CA GLU A 224 6.53 10.49 14.30
C GLU A 224 6.16 10.25 12.82
N ALA A 225 5.37 11.17 12.24
CA ALA A 225 5.06 11.13 10.81
C ALA A 225 6.33 11.31 9.97
N LYS A 226 7.21 12.24 10.38
CA LYS A 226 8.51 12.41 9.72
C LYS A 226 9.40 11.19 9.89
N ALA A 227 9.49 10.62 11.10
CA ALA A 227 10.28 9.41 11.37
C ALA A 227 9.80 8.22 10.52
N PHE A 228 8.49 8.02 10.42
CA PHE A 228 7.91 6.95 9.59
C PHE A 228 8.16 7.20 8.09
N TYR A 229 8.00 8.43 7.62
CA TYR A 229 8.28 8.81 6.23
C TYR A 229 9.74 8.53 5.85
N ASP A 230 10.69 8.90 6.72
CA ASP A 230 12.12 8.65 6.51
C ASP A 230 12.44 7.16 6.57
N PHE A 231 11.81 6.41 7.49
CA PHE A 231 11.95 4.95 7.57
C PHE A 231 11.50 4.26 6.29
N ILE A 232 10.34 4.62 5.71
CA ILE A 232 9.85 4.00 4.46
C ILE A 232 10.86 4.18 3.30
N ARG A 233 11.69 5.22 3.34
CA ARG A 233 12.74 5.48 2.34
C ARG A 233 14.07 4.80 2.64
N SER A 234 14.23 4.21 3.82
CA SER A 234 15.46 3.55 4.26
C SER A 234 15.74 2.25 3.49
N ASP A 235 17.02 1.85 3.47
CA ASP A 235 17.41 0.57 2.85
C ASP A 235 16.70 -0.62 3.50
N ARG A 236 16.44 -0.52 4.80
CA ARG A 236 15.73 -1.59 5.52
C ARG A 236 14.28 -1.74 5.06
N ALA A 237 13.56 -0.66 4.86
CA ALA A 237 12.21 -0.70 4.29
C ALA A 237 12.24 -1.19 2.83
N LYS A 238 13.25 -0.77 2.05
CA LYS A 238 13.46 -1.26 0.67
C LYS A 238 13.66 -2.77 0.62
N GLU A 239 14.44 -3.35 1.55
CA GLU A 239 14.59 -4.82 1.66
C GLU A 239 13.25 -5.50 1.91
N ILE A 240 12.41 -4.95 2.80
CA ILE A 240 11.08 -5.49 3.08
C ILE A 240 10.22 -5.40 1.81
N PHE A 241 10.19 -4.27 1.12
CA PHE A 241 9.43 -4.15 -0.13
C PHE A 241 9.88 -5.16 -1.18
N ARG A 242 11.20 -5.36 -1.39
CA ARG A 242 11.73 -6.38 -2.32
C ARG A 242 11.26 -7.78 -1.95
N LYS A 243 11.25 -8.13 -0.65
CA LYS A 243 10.76 -9.42 -0.15
C LYS A 243 9.29 -9.66 -0.53
N PHE A 244 8.48 -8.61 -0.66
CA PHE A 244 7.09 -8.67 -1.11
C PHE A 244 6.92 -8.39 -2.61
N GLY A 245 7.97 -8.59 -3.41
CA GLY A 245 7.89 -8.53 -4.87
C GLY A 245 7.80 -7.13 -5.48
N TYR A 246 8.12 -6.09 -4.71
CA TYR A 246 8.23 -4.74 -5.25
C TYR A 246 9.61 -4.49 -5.85
N VAL A 247 9.65 -3.72 -6.92
CA VAL A 247 10.87 -3.06 -7.38
C VAL A 247 11.03 -1.76 -6.59
N VAL A 248 12.23 -1.47 -6.13
CA VAL A 248 12.51 -0.27 -5.33
C VAL A 248 13.65 0.53 -5.93
N PRO A 249 13.55 1.88 -5.95
CA PRO A 249 14.58 2.76 -6.50
C PRO A 249 15.86 2.77 -5.67
#